data_291ce9cb96bad2f2380f7b22eba4c8f1
#
_entry.id   291ce9cb96bad2f2380f7b22eba4c8f1
#
_cell.length_a   1.000
_cell.length_b   1.000
_cell.length_c   1.000
_cell.angle_alpha   90.00
_cell.angle_beta   90.00
_cell.angle_gamma   90.00
#
_symmetry.space_group_name_H-M   'P 1'
#
loop_
_entity.id
_entity.type
_entity.pdbx_description
1 polymer ?
#
loop_
_entity_poly.entity_id
_entity_poly.type
_entity_poly.pdbx_seq_one_letter_code
_entity_poly.pdbx_strand_id
1 'polypeptide(L)'
;DTIRALIRDFPDLTVELQGVDAHYTFSENKPWEAYCRHNGCAFGYAKEGDDVGPFLKLALYGTFHDVTVADMYRGSAEELARMDQVERLLNEKYGEYCEIFRACPRIIDIHAKNVSKANIARDLQKQLGRATLVCVGDGENDISMLNDADFAYCPGDAIVKDRYENVCNCAEGAVADVIFEKIPPLVK
;
A
#
# COMPACT_ATOMS: atom_id res chain seq x y z
N ASP A 1 -2.42 -6.47 21.62
CA ASP A 1 -1.63 -7.73 21.57
C ASP A 1 -0.93 -7.93 20.22
N THR A 2 -1.61 -7.70 19.08
CA THR A 2 -1.03 -7.88 17.73
C THR A 2 0.17 -6.96 17.50
N ILE A 3 0.06 -5.67 17.84
CA ILE A 3 1.14 -4.68 17.67
C ILE A 3 2.37 -5.07 18.47
N ARG A 4 2.18 -5.49 19.72
CA ARG A 4 3.29 -6.00 20.57
C ARG A 4 3.97 -7.22 19.96
N ALA A 5 3.17 -8.12 19.39
CA ALA A 5 3.71 -9.29 18.71
C ALA A 5 4.52 -8.89 17.48
N LEU A 6 4.05 -7.94 16.68
CA LEU A 6 4.78 -7.44 15.50
C LEU A 6 6.12 -6.80 15.88
N ILE A 7 6.14 -5.91 16.90
CA ILE A 7 7.37 -5.26 17.37
C ILE A 7 8.38 -6.30 17.89
N ARG A 8 7.92 -7.30 18.64
CA ARG A 8 8.76 -8.36 19.16
C ARG A 8 9.28 -9.30 18.09
N ASP A 9 8.41 -9.69 17.15
CA ASP A 9 8.72 -10.72 16.16
C ASP A 9 9.55 -10.13 14.98
N PHE A 10 9.51 -8.80 14.78
CA PHE A 10 10.22 -8.07 13.73
C PHE A 10 10.97 -6.84 14.28
N PRO A 11 11.94 -7.04 15.19
CA PRO A 11 12.63 -5.93 15.88
C PRO A 11 13.55 -5.11 14.96
N ASP A 12 13.85 -5.63 13.80
CA ASP A 12 14.62 -4.98 12.72
C ASP A 12 13.77 -4.08 11.81
N LEU A 13 12.45 -4.10 11.98
CA LEU A 13 11.54 -3.30 11.17
C LEU A 13 10.90 -2.16 11.99
N THR A 14 10.53 -1.10 11.31
CA THR A 14 9.72 -0.04 11.90
C THR A 14 8.26 -0.39 11.77
N VAL A 15 7.55 -0.53 12.89
CA VAL A 15 6.10 -0.72 12.94
C VAL A 15 5.45 0.65 13.06
N GLU A 16 4.61 0.99 12.10
CA GLU A 16 3.83 2.22 12.05
C GLU A 16 2.34 1.93 12.21
N LEU A 17 1.67 2.76 13.01
CA LEU A 17 0.22 2.88 13.08
C LEU A 17 -0.19 4.11 12.28
N GLN A 18 -0.97 3.93 11.24
CA GLN A 18 -1.55 5.04 10.49
C GLN A 18 -2.96 5.33 11.03
N GLY A 19 -3.05 6.36 11.85
CA GLY A 19 -4.31 6.88 12.38
C GLY A 19 -5.01 7.81 11.40
N VAL A 20 -6.18 8.30 11.80
CA VAL A 20 -6.95 9.28 11.00
C VAL A 20 -6.23 10.64 10.96
N ASP A 21 -5.70 11.07 12.08
CA ASP A 21 -5.13 12.42 12.23
C ASP A 21 -3.59 12.42 12.24
N ALA A 22 -2.97 11.31 12.62
CA ALA A 22 -1.52 11.22 12.74
C ALA A 22 -1.02 9.78 12.58
N HIS A 23 0.27 9.68 12.24
CA HIS A 23 0.99 8.42 12.19
C HIS A 23 1.82 8.24 13.46
N TYR A 24 1.96 7.01 13.94
CA TYR A 24 2.69 6.70 15.16
C TYR A 24 3.65 5.53 14.95
N THR A 25 4.83 5.61 15.57
CA THR A 25 5.74 4.49 15.73
C THR A 25 6.19 4.37 17.19
N PHE A 26 6.80 3.23 17.56
CA PHE A 26 7.13 2.90 18.96
C PHE A 26 8.60 3.12 19.28
N SER A 27 9.39 3.56 18.32
CA SER A 27 10.81 3.88 18.49
C SER A 27 11.18 5.11 17.68
N GLU A 28 12.17 5.85 18.16
CA GLU A 28 12.68 6.99 17.44
C GLU A 28 13.28 6.56 16.09
N ASN A 29 12.81 7.17 15.00
CA ASN A 29 13.25 6.85 13.64
C ASN A 29 13.27 8.14 12.80
N LYS A 30 14.45 8.74 12.68
CA LYS A 30 14.62 10.01 11.96
C LYS A 30 14.30 9.93 10.45
N PRO A 31 14.70 8.87 9.73
CA PRO A 31 14.25 8.69 8.35
C PRO A 31 12.73 8.61 8.19
N TRP A 32 12.04 7.92 9.09
CA TRP A 32 10.58 7.86 9.08
C TRP A 32 9.93 9.22 9.38
N GLU A 33 10.46 9.99 10.34
CA GLU A 33 9.99 11.36 10.59
C GLU A 33 10.10 12.23 9.33
N ALA A 34 11.23 12.14 8.63
CA ALA A 34 11.44 12.91 7.42
C ALA A 34 10.48 12.49 6.30
N TYR A 35 10.19 11.18 6.18
CA TYR A 35 9.14 10.68 5.30
C TYR A 35 7.77 11.27 5.65
N CYS A 36 7.36 11.25 6.92
CA CYS A 36 6.10 11.84 7.36
C CYS A 36 6.04 13.34 7.05
N ARG A 37 7.12 14.09 7.31
CA ARG A 37 7.20 15.52 6.99
C ARG A 37 7.09 15.79 5.49
N HIS A 38 7.77 14.98 4.67
CA HIS A 38 7.73 15.11 3.21
C HIS A 38 6.32 14.92 2.66
N ASN A 39 5.57 13.98 3.25
CA ASN A 39 4.19 13.68 2.85
C ASN A 39 3.14 14.55 3.57
N GLY A 40 3.55 15.51 4.41
CA GLY A 40 2.64 16.37 5.13
C GLY A 40 1.83 15.66 6.22
N CYS A 41 2.28 14.48 6.69
CA CYS A 41 1.62 13.70 7.72
C CYS A 41 2.04 14.20 9.11
N ALA A 42 1.07 14.42 9.99
CA ALA A 42 1.35 14.57 11.41
C ALA A 42 1.86 13.23 11.97
N PHE A 43 2.81 13.27 12.90
CA PHE A 43 3.38 12.04 13.45
C PHE A 43 3.79 12.20 14.92
N GLY A 44 3.91 11.08 15.60
CA GLY A 44 4.35 11.01 16.98
C GLY A 44 4.97 9.67 17.35
N TYR A 45 5.51 9.62 18.57
CA TYR A 45 6.02 8.38 19.16
C TYR A 45 5.05 7.91 20.24
N ALA A 46 4.51 6.72 20.04
CA ALA A 46 3.68 6.06 21.04
C ALA A 46 4.53 5.20 21.98
N LYS A 47 4.10 5.06 23.21
CA LYS A 47 4.60 4.07 24.16
C LYS A 47 3.61 2.91 24.22
N GLU A 48 4.11 1.78 24.71
CA GLU A 48 3.26 0.65 24.98
C GLU A 48 2.16 1.03 25.99
N GLY A 49 0.89 0.88 25.59
CA GLY A 49 -0.27 1.22 26.40
C GLY A 49 -0.86 2.60 26.15
N ASP A 50 -0.22 3.43 25.32
CA ASP A 50 -0.83 4.71 24.92
C ASP A 50 -2.08 4.46 24.07
N ASP A 51 -3.11 5.27 24.31
CA ASP A 51 -4.25 5.35 23.41
C ASP A 51 -3.94 6.32 22.28
N VAL A 52 -3.65 5.77 21.12
CA VAL A 52 -3.38 6.55 19.89
C VAL A 52 -4.65 6.78 19.05
N GLY A 53 -5.81 6.45 19.60
CA GLY A 53 -7.08 6.55 18.89
C GLY A 53 -7.29 5.45 17.84
N PRO A 54 -8.31 5.58 17.01
CA PRO A 54 -8.56 4.64 15.94
C PRO A 54 -7.49 4.74 14.86
N PHE A 55 -7.01 3.60 14.38
CA PHE A 55 -6.07 3.53 13.27
C PHE A 55 -6.69 2.79 12.06
N LEU A 56 -6.26 3.18 10.88
CA LEU A 56 -6.77 2.69 9.61
C LEU A 56 -6.01 1.45 9.13
N LYS A 57 -4.70 1.45 9.34
CA LYS A 57 -3.80 0.34 8.98
C LYS A 57 -2.53 0.33 9.82
N LEU A 58 -1.84 -0.79 9.77
CA LEU A 58 -0.46 -0.94 10.20
C LEU A 58 0.44 -0.97 8.96
N ALA A 59 1.64 -0.44 9.07
CA ALA A 59 2.68 -0.61 8.07
C ALA A 59 3.98 -1.08 8.72
N LEU A 60 4.65 -2.03 8.08
CA LEU A 60 6.00 -2.45 8.45
C LEU A 60 6.98 -1.94 7.39
N TYR A 61 7.94 -1.17 7.84
CA TYR A 61 8.98 -0.61 7.00
C TYR A 61 10.29 -1.34 7.22
N GLY A 62 10.96 -1.71 6.14
CA GLY A 62 12.36 -2.12 6.16
C GLY A 62 13.27 -0.96 6.61
N THR A 63 14.55 -1.25 6.82
CA THR A 63 15.51 -0.25 7.27
C THR A 63 15.60 0.91 6.28
N PHE A 64 15.38 2.12 6.76
CA PHE A 64 15.61 3.34 5.97
C PHE A 64 17.06 3.77 6.15
N HIS A 65 17.81 3.81 5.05
CA HIS A 65 19.18 4.29 5.05
C HIS A 65 19.27 5.76 4.64
N ASP A 66 18.30 6.24 3.86
CA ASP A 66 18.21 7.63 3.41
C ASP A 66 16.75 8.05 3.24
N VAL A 67 16.51 9.35 3.21
CA VAL A 67 15.18 9.96 3.34
C VAL A 67 14.45 10.13 2.00
N THR A 68 14.99 9.62 0.91
CA THR A 68 14.39 9.86 -0.40
C THR A 68 13.29 8.83 -0.72
N VAL A 69 12.21 9.30 -1.33
CA VAL A 69 11.15 8.43 -1.87
C VAL A 69 11.76 7.36 -2.80
N ALA A 70 12.82 7.71 -3.54
CA ALA A 70 13.56 6.77 -4.38
C ALA A 70 14.19 5.63 -3.58
N ASP A 71 14.55 5.83 -2.31
CA ASP A 71 15.14 4.78 -1.46
C ASP A 71 14.10 3.73 -1.04
N MET A 72 12.82 4.09 -0.93
CA MET A 72 11.75 3.14 -0.61
C MET A 72 11.51 2.11 -1.73
N TYR A 73 11.77 2.50 -2.98
CA TYR A 73 11.66 1.63 -4.15
C TYR A 73 12.94 0.87 -4.48
N ARG A 74 14.02 1.12 -3.72
CA ARG A 74 15.31 0.44 -3.88
C ARG A 74 15.63 -0.31 -2.60
N GLY A 75 16.19 -1.48 -2.73
CA GLY A 75 16.68 -2.27 -1.62
C GLY A 75 17.80 -3.18 -2.12
N SER A 76 18.73 -3.53 -1.26
CA SER A 76 19.66 -4.61 -1.55
C SER A 76 18.90 -5.93 -1.71
N ALA A 77 19.50 -6.90 -2.39
CA ALA A 77 18.88 -8.22 -2.52
C ALA A 77 18.60 -8.87 -1.15
N GLU A 78 19.43 -8.58 -0.14
CA GLU A 78 19.25 -9.07 1.22
C GLU A 78 18.03 -8.44 1.90
N GLU A 79 17.86 -7.12 1.79
CA GLU A 79 16.69 -6.40 2.33
C GLU A 79 15.39 -6.86 1.67
N LEU A 80 15.39 -7.04 0.34
CA LEU A 80 14.22 -7.52 -0.38
C LEU A 80 13.87 -8.95 0.04
N ALA A 81 14.86 -9.83 0.14
CA ALA A 81 14.66 -11.21 0.61
C ALA A 81 14.14 -11.24 2.07
N ARG A 82 14.60 -10.31 2.93
CA ARG A 82 14.07 -10.16 4.29
C ARG A 82 12.60 -9.76 4.26
N MET A 83 12.22 -8.79 3.43
CA MET A 83 10.82 -8.37 3.31
C MET A 83 9.93 -9.50 2.76
N ASP A 84 10.42 -10.32 1.83
CA ASP A 84 9.70 -11.52 1.34
C ASP A 84 9.48 -12.54 2.45
N GLN A 85 10.47 -12.74 3.31
CA GLN A 85 10.33 -13.61 4.49
C GLN A 85 9.29 -13.06 5.46
N VAL A 86 9.34 -11.76 5.75
CA VAL A 86 8.37 -11.09 6.65
C VAL A 86 6.95 -11.22 6.12
N GLU A 87 6.74 -10.95 4.84
CA GLU A 87 5.42 -11.06 4.22
C GLU A 87 4.85 -12.48 4.32
N ARG A 88 5.67 -13.51 4.07
CA ARG A 88 5.26 -14.90 4.26
C ARG A 88 4.85 -15.20 5.69
N LEU A 89 5.68 -14.82 6.68
CA LEU A 89 5.39 -15.06 8.09
C LEU A 89 4.13 -14.31 8.56
N LEU A 90 3.91 -13.10 8.07
CA LEU A 90 2.70 -12.33 8.36
C LEU A 90 1.46 -13.03 7.79
N ASN A 91 1.52 -13.48 6.53
CA ASN A 91 0.40 -14.20 5.90
C ASN A 91 0.11 -15.52 6.60
N GLU A 92 1.14 -16.29 6.99
CA GLU A 92 0.97 -17.54 7.73
C GLU A 92 0.30 -17.31 9.10
N LYS A 93 0.66 -16.22 9.79
CA LYS A 93 0.20 -15.95 11.15
C LYS A 93 -1.10 -15.17 11.22
N TYR A 94 -1.31 -14.22 10.32
CA TYR A 94 -2.40 -13.24 10.39
C TYR A 94 -3.28 -13.17 9.14
N GLY A 95 -2.94 -13.85 8.05
CA GLY A 95 -3.66 -13.78 6.76
C GLY A 95 -5.13 -14.22 6.84
N GLU A 96 -5.51 -15.01 7.86
CA GLU A 96 -6.90 -15.34 8.12
C GLU A 96 -7.71 -14.11 8.61
N TYR A 97 -7.06 -13.20 9.36
CA TYR A 97 -7.71 -12.09 10.05
C TYR A 97 -7.43 -10.72 9.45
N CYS A 98 -6.40 -10.63 8.61
CA CYS A 98 -5.93 -9.39 8.00
C CYS A 98 -5.76 -9.54 6.49
N GLU A 99 -5.85 -8.42 5.79
CA GLU A 99 -5.33 -8.30 4.43
C GLU A 99 -3.90 -7.74 4.50
N ILE A 100 -2.96 -8.43 3.86
CA ILE A 100 -1.52 -8.11 3.90
C ILE A 100 -1.07 -7.86 2.47
N PHE A 101 -0.52 -6.68 2.21
CA PHE A 101 -0.12 -6.25 0.89
C PHE A 101 1.31 -5.72 0.89
N ARG A 102 2.09 -6.08 -0.11
CA ARG A 102 3.34 -5.42 -0.43
C ARG A 102 3.02 -4.07 -1.09
N ALA A 103 3.08 -2.97 -0.34
CA ALA A 103 2.78 -1.63 -0.85
C ALA A 103 3.89 -1.09 -1.76
N CYS A 104 5.13 -1.40 -1.41
CA CYS A 104 6.32 -1.19 -2.24
C CYS A 104 7.43 -2.17 -1.78
N PRO A 105 8.57 -2.30 -2.46
CA PRO A 105 9.57 -3.31 -2.13
C PRO A 105 9.97 -3.38 -0.66
N ARG A 106 9.91 -2.28 0.08
CA ARG A 106 10.33 -2.17 1.48
C ARG A 106 9.20 -1.88 2.46
N ILE A 107 7.94 -1.90 2.02
CA ILE A 107 6.78 -1.59 2.87
C ILE A 107 5.72 -2.69 2.72
N ILE A 108 5.29 -3.23 3.85
CA ILE A 108 4.16 -4.15 3.94
C ILE A 108 3.05 -3.45 4.70
N ASP A 109 1.90 -3.32 4.07
CA ASP A 109 0.67 -2.82 4.68
C ASP A 109 -0.16 -3.96 5.23
N ILE A 110 -0.73 -3.77 6.42
CA ILE A 110 -1.64 -4.70 7.09
C ILE A 110 -2.95 -3.96 7.36
N HIS A 111 -4.01 -4.43 6.74
CA HIS A 111 -5.36 -3.88 6.86
C HIS A 111 -6.29 -4.84 7.58
N ALA A 112 -7.43 -4.34 8.04
CA ALA A 112 -8.51 -5.18 8.51
C ALA A 112 -8.98 -6.12 7.37
N LYS A 113 -9.50 -7.29 7.74
CA LYS A 113 -10.03 -8.25 6.77
C LYS A 113 -11.12 -7.62 5.90
N ASN A 114 -11.11 -7.97 4.62
CA ASN A 114 -12.01 -7.42 3.58
C ASN A 114 -11.81 -5.92 3.26
N VAL A 115 -10.77 -5.28 3.77
CA VAL A 115 -10.37 -3.93 3.37
C VAL A 115 -9.35 -4.04 2.24
N SER A 116 -9.83 -3.87 1.00
CA SER A 116 -8.99 -3.88 -0.20
C SER A 116 -9.47 -2.82 -1.19
N LYS A 117 -8.61 -2.41 -2.12
CA LYS A 117 -8.99 -1.49 -3.20
C LYS A 117 -10.13 -2.07 -4.04
N ALA A 118 -10.15 -3.39 -4.26
CA ALA A 118 -11.21 -4.08 -4.98
C ALA A 118 -12.58 -3.89 -4.31
N ASN A 119 -12.67 -4.22 -3.01
CA ASN A 119 -13.92 -4.15 -2.28
C ASN A 119 -14.47 -2.72 -2.24
N ILE A 120 -13.60 -1.73 -1.99
CA ILE A 120 -13.99 -0.32 -1.97
C ILE A 120 -14.45 0.15 -3.35
N ALA A 121 -13.76 -0.23 -4.42
CA ALA A 121 -14.13 0.14 -5.79
C ALA A 121 -15.52 -0.45 -6.16
N ARG A 122 -15.77 -1.70 -5.83
CA ARG A 122 -17.08 -2.35 -6.06
C ARG A 122 -18.20 -1.75 -5.20
N ASP A 123 -17.92 -1.42 -3.95
CA ASP A 123 -18.92 -0.79 -3.09
C ASP A 123 -19.25 0.61 -3.58
N LEU A 124 -18.27 1.39 -4.03
CA LEU A 124 -18.49 2.69 -4.64
C LEU A 124 -19.28 2.58 -5.94
N GLN A 125 -18.97 1.60 -6.80
CA GLN A 125 -19.73 1.31 -8.02
C GLN A 125 -21.21 1.06 -7.73
N LYS A 126 -21.50 0.21 -6.72
CA LYS A 126 -22.87 -0.08 -6.27
C LYS A 126 -23.58 1.16 -5.73
N GLN A 127 -22.90 1.94 -4.87
CA GLN A 127 -23.46 3.17 -4.30
C GLN A 127 -23.78 4.21 -5.36
N LEU A 128 -22.96 4.34 -6.38
CA LEU A 128 -23.17 5.25 -7.51
C LEU A 128 -24.16 4.72 -8.54
N GLY A 129 -24.61 3.48 -8.42
CA GLY A 129 -25.52 2.84 -9.38
C GLY A 129 -24.92 2.73 -10.79
N ARG A 130 -23.61 2.49 -10.89
CA ARG A 130 -22.89 2.42 -12.16
C ARG A 130 -22.72 0.97 -12.63
N ALA A 131 -22.87 0.75 -13.95
CA ALA A 131 -22.76 -0.58 -14.52
C ALA A 131 -21.30 -1.01 -14.75
N THR A 132 -20.41 -0.07 -15.07
CA THR A 132 -19.04 -0.35 -15.51
C THR A 132 -18.03 0.18 -14.53
N LEU A 133 -17.04 -0.65 -14.18
CA LEU A 133 -15.89 -0.31 -13.36
C LEU A 133 -14.61 -0.35 -14.21
N VAL A 134 -13.99 0.81 -14.35
CA VAL A 134 -12.70 0.97 -15.03
C VAL A 134 -11.64 1.26 -13.97
N CYS A 135 -10.57 0.47 -13.92
CA CYS A 135 -9.50 0.64 -12.94
C CYS A 135 -8.14 0.86 -13.61
N VAL A 136 -7.32 1.68 -12.96
CA VAL A 136 -5.92 1.91 -13.33
C VAL A 136 -5.07 1.63 -12.10
N GLY A 137 -3.98 0.88 -12.23
CA GLY A 137 -3.08 0.55 -11.13
C GLY A 137 -1.68 0.22 -11.62
N ASP A 138 -0.67 0.38 -10.77
CA ASP A 138 0.73 0.21 -11.12
C ASP A 138 1.48 -0.82 -10.25
N GLY A 139 0.93 -1.17 -9.09
CA GLY A 139 1.58 -2.00 -8.09
C GLY A 139 0.88 -3.32 -7.77
N GLU A 140 1.54 -4.15 -6.99
CA GLU A 140 1.00 -5.46 -6.55
C GLU A 140 -0.26 -5.30 -5.69
N ASN A 141 -0.36 -4.23 -4.92
CA ASN A 141 -1.53 -3.91 -4.10
C ASN A 141 -2.76 -3.48 -4.93
N ASP A 142 -2.61 -3.27 -6.24
CA ASP A 142 -3.69 -2.97 -7.18
C ASP A 142 -4.26 -4.22 -7.86
N ILE A 143 -3.53 -5.34 -7.81
CA ILE A 143 -3.88 -6.57 -8.55
C ILE A 143 -5.32 -7.01 -8.27
N SER A 144 -5.75 -6.99 -7.02
CA SER A 144 -7.11 -7.39 -6.65
C SER A 144 -8.17 -6.49 -7.28
N MET A 145 -7.92 -5.17 -7.32
CA MET A 145 -8.80 -4.19 -7.93
C MET A 145 -8.83 -4.32 -9.47
N LEU A 146 -7.65 -4.51 -10.07
CA LEU A 146 -7.52 -4.69 -11.53
C LEU A 146 -8.18 -5.98 -11.99
N ASN A 147 -8.03 -7.08 -11.24
CA ASN A 147 -8.69 -8.36 -11.55
C ASN A 147 -10.21 -8.31 -11.42
N ASP A 148 -10.73 -7.45 -10.55
CA ASP A 148 -12.16 -7.29 -10.32
C ASP A 148 -12.81 -6.26 -11.24
N ALA A 149 -12.04 -5.45 -11.95
CA ALA A 149 -12.53 -4.43 -12.88
C ALA A 149 -13.17 -5.02 -14.14
N ASP A 150 -14.13 -4.31 -14.71
CA ASP A 150 -14.65 -4.64 -16.04
C ASP A 150 -13.64 -4.29 -17.14
N PHE A 151 -12.86 -3.22 -16.92
CA PHE A 151 -11.72 -2.83 -17.75
C PHE A 151 -10.54 -2.43 -16.85
N ALA A 152 -9.41 -3.08 -17.05
CA ALA A 152 -8.21 -2.89 -16.25
C ALA A 152 -7.06 -2.38 -17.11
N TYR A 153 -6.44 -1.30 -16.68
CA TYR A 153 -5.30 -0.68 -17.35
C TYR A 153 -4.13 -0.48 -16.39
N CYS A 154 -2.93 -0.48 -16.93
CA CYS A 154 -1.74 -0.11 -16.16
C CYS A 154 -0.78 0.75 -16.98
N PRO A 155 0.03 1.61 -16.33
CA PRO A 155 1.12 2.31 -16.99
C PRO A 155 2.12 1.34 -17.63
N GLY A 156 2.75 1.74 -18.75
CA GLY A 156 3.75 0.94 -19.44
C GLY A 156 5.03 0.70 -18.64
N ASP A 157 5.26 1.49 -17.59
CA ASP A 157 6.36 1.35 -16.62
C ASP A 157 5.93 0.71 -15.28
N ALA A 158 4.68 0.22 -15.18
CA ALA A 158 4.15 -0.43 -13.98
C ALA A 158 4.83 -1.77 -13.67
N ILE A 159 4.86 -2.14 -12.39
CA ILE A 159 5.34 -3.46 -11.93
C ILE A 159 4.47 -4.58 -12.52
N VAL A 160 3.17 -4.31 -12.70
CA VAL A 160 2.17 -5.27 -13.18
C VAL A 160 1.91 -5.22 -14.69
N LYS A 161 2.73 -4.50 -15.47
CA LYS A 161 2.55 -4.22 -16.90
C LYS A 161 2.34 -5.44 -17.79
N ASP A 162 2.92 -6.58 -17.43
CA ASP A 162 2.83 -7.81 -18.21
C ASP A 162 1.50 -8.57 -17.99
N ARG A 163 0.62 -8.03 -17.13
CA ARG A 163 -0.64 -8.68 -16.72
C ARG A 163 -1.89 -8.00 -17.27
N TYR A 164 -1.80 -6.71 -17.62
CA TYR A 164 -2.95 -5.89 -17.99
C TYR A 164 -2.67 -5.07 -19.25
N GLU A 165 -3.71 -4.48 -19.83
CA GLU A 165 -3.55 -3.58 -20.98
C GLU A 165 -2.76 -2.34 -20.57
N ASN A 166 -1.67 -2.08 -21.32
CA ASN A 166 -0.80 -0.94 -21.06
C ASN A 166 -1.33 0.33 -21.71
N VAL A 167 -1.18 1.44 -21.01
CA VAL A 167 -1.31 2.80 -21.49
C VAL A 167 0.05 3.51 -21.46
N CYS A 168 0.12 4.81 -21.67
CA CYS A 168 1.38 5.55 -21.56
C CYS A 168 2.00 5.41 -20.16
N ASN A 169 3.28 5.78 -19.99
CA ASN A 169 3.97 5.70 -18.70
C ASN A 169 3.33 6.63 -17.65
N CYS A 170 3.56 6.34 -16.40
CA CYS A 170 3.00 7.09 -15.27
C CYS A 170 3.27 8.59 -15.39
N ALA A 171 4.54 8.98 -15.67
CA ALA A 171 4.95 10.38 -15.83
C ALA A 171 4.36 11.07 -17.06
N GLU A 172 3.83 10.33 -18.02
CA GLU A 172 3.20 10.85 -19.25
C GLU A 172 1.70 11.06 -19.09
N GLY A 173 1.15 10.70 -17.91
CA GLY A 173 -0.26 10.91 -17.60
C GLY A 173 -1.16 9.69 -17.86
N ALA A 174 -0.73 8.49 -17.48
CA ALA A 174 -1.45 7.22 -17.70
C ALA A 174 -2.95 7.26 -17.34
N VAL A 175 -3.32 7.92 -16.23
CA VAL A 175 -4.73 8.06 -15.84
C VAL A 175 -5.50 8.95 -16.83
N ALA A 176 -4.87 10.03 -17.33
CA ALA A 176 -5.47 10.90 -18.32
C ALA A 176 -5.68 10.16 -19.65
N ASP A 177 -4.70 9.34 -20.08
CA ASP A 177 -4.82 8.48 -21.26
C ASP A 177 -6.05 7.56 -21.16
N VAL A 178 -6.25 6.91 -20.02
CA VAL A 178 -7.44 6.08 -19.80
C VAL A 178 -8.73 6.92 -19.87
N ILE A 179 -8.77 8.08 -19.22
CA ILE A 179 -9.98 8.92 -19.19
C ILE A 179 -10.34 9.44 -20.57
N PHE A 180 -9.37 9.89 -21.35
CA PHE A 180 -9.64 10.58 -22.61
C PHE A 180 -9.61 9.67 -23.84
N GLU A 181 -8.86 8.56 -23.81
CA GLU A 181 -8.68 7.70 -24.97
C GLU A 181 -9.40 6.34 -24.82
N LYS A 182 -9.39 5.74 -23.60
CA LYS A 182 -9.95 4.40 -23.39
C LYS A 182 -11.42 4.41 -22.98
N ILE A 183 -11.84 5.34 -22.11
CA ILE A 183 -13.24 5.41 -21.65
C ILE A 183 -14.22 5.85 -22.74
N PRO A 184 -13.95 6.87 -23.59
CA PRO A 184 -14.95 7.33 -24.58
C PRO A 184 -15.49 6.26 -25.52
N PRO A 185 -14.70 5.29 -26.00
CA PRO A 185 -15.24 4.18 -26.79
C PRO A 185 -16.19 3.25 -26.03
N LEU A 186 -16.11 3.20 -24.69
CA LEU A 186 -16.91 2.33 -23.83
C LEU A 186 -18.27 2.94 -23.47
N VAL A 187 -18.41 4.27 -23.62
CA VAL A 187 -19.62 5.03 -23.28
C VAL A 187 -20.38 5.34 -24.58
N LYS A 188 -21.03 4.32 -25.14
CA LYS A 188 -21.95 4.50 -26.30
C LYS A 188 -23.38 4.30 -25.87
#